data_01a29c113e2750f6dea07fc5682f3580
#
_entry.id   01a29c113e2750f6dea07fc5682f3580
#
_cell.length_a   1.000
_cell.length_b   1.000
_cell.length_c   1.000
_cell.angle_alpha   90.00
_cell.angle_beta   90.00
_cell.angle_gamma   90.00
#
_symmetry.space_group_name_H-M   'P 1'
#
loop_
_entity.id
_entity.type
_entity.pdbx_description
1 polymer ?
#
loop_
_entity_poly.entity_id
_entity_poly.type
_entity_poly.pdbx_seq_one_letter_code
_entity_poly.pdbx_strand_id
1 'polypeptide(L)'
;MDINNITAVYFVGAGGIGMSALIRYFLSKGKKVGGYDKTPSGLTEQLNYEGAAIHYEDNVDLIPDDFTDPAKTLVVYTPAVPEDHSELCYFRGNGFEVMKRARVLGEITGCNRGLCVAGTHGKTTTSSMVAHLLKQSHVDCNAFLGGILKNYDSNLMLSDKSDLTVIEADEFDRSFHWLKPYMAVITAADPDHLDIYGTPEAYRESFEHFTSLIRPDGCLLMKQSINVTPRLQEGVKFYTYTGAFDAKELSTFNFQLSTGSPDFYAENVRIGGGEIFFDFVGPDVRIPDIQLGVPVKVNIENGVAAIALAWLNGVTPEEIKHGMATFAGPRRRFDFHLKKENIVLIDDYAHHPAELKASILSVKELYAGRKVTGIFQPHLYTRTRDFAADFAASLSLLDELILLDIYPAREEPIPGVTSQIIFDAVTIADKRLIRKEELLDVVAAEAGNLEVVLMVGAGNIELLVDPVKQILDKKE
;
A
#
# COMPACT_ATOMS: atom_id res chain seq x y z
N MET A 1 7.16 19.90 -22.00
CA MET A 1 6.10 20.89 -21.68
C MET A 1 6.19 21.23 -20.19
N ASP A 2 6.03 22.49 -19.80
CA ASP A 2 5.94 22.85 -18.36
C ASP A 2 4.52 22.53 -17.86
N ILE A 3 4.40 21.65 -16.86
CA ILE A 3 3.13 21.24 -16.24
C ILE A 3 2.29 22.44 -15.75
N ASN A 4 2.92 23.55 -15.42
CA ASN A 4 2.22 24.76 -14.97
C ASN A 4 1.44 25.45 -16.11
N ASN A 5 1.90 25.30 -17.35
CA ASN A 5 1.34 25.98 -18.53
C ASN A 5 0.21 25.21 -19.23
N ILE A 6 -0.04 23.94 -18.87
CA ILE A 6 -1.14 23.15 -19.41
C ILE A 6 -2.49 23.62 -18.87
N THR A 7 -3.54 23.49 -19.64
CA THR A 7 -4.92 23.80 -19.21
C THR A 7 -5.80 22.57 -19.09
N ALA A 8 -5.40 21.46 -19.73
CA ALA A 8 -6.13 20.21 -19.76
C ALA A 8 -5.20 18.99 -19.54
N VAL A 9 -5.72 17.95 -18.93
CA VAL A 9 -5.00 16.67 -18.73
C VAL A 9 -5.95 15.53 -19.09
N TYR A 10 -5.49 14.65 -19.95
CA TYR A 10 -6.24 13.48 -20.38
C TYR A 10 -5.57 12.19 -19.87
N PHE A 11 -6.35 11.31 -19.23
CA PHE A 11 -5.85 10.10 -18.59
C PHE A 11 -6.28 8.85 -19.36
N VAL A 12 -5.31 8.03 -19.79
CA VAL A 12 -5.57 6.72 -20.40
C VAL A 12 -5.28 5.63 -19.35
N GLY A 13 -6.36 4.99 -18.87
CA GLY A 13 -6.37 4.11 -17.70
C GLY A 13 -6.68 4.87 -16.39
N ALA A 14 -7.74 5.68 -16.41
CA ALA A 14 -8.11 6.61 -15.34
C ALA A 14 -8.52 5.94 -14.01
N GLY A 15 -9.04 4.69 -14.05
CA GLY A 15 -9.61 3.98 -12.89
C GLY A 15 -8.58 3.40 -11.92
N GLY A 16 -7.29 3.49 -12.20
CA GLY A 16 -6.24 3.05 -11.29
C GLY A 16 -6.12 3.94 -10.06
N ILE A 17 -5.91 3.35 -8.87
CA ILE A 17 -5.78 4.10 -7.60
C ILE A 17 -4.69 5.19 -7.68
N GLY A 18 -3.55 4.91 -8.32
CA GLY A 18 -2.49 5.91 -8.48
C GLY A 18 -2.82 6.99 -9.52
N MET A 19 -3.70 6.71 -10.49
CA MET A 19 -4.17 7.70 -11.45
C MET A 19 -5.19 8.64 -10.81
N SER A 20 -6.07 8.13 -9.95
CA SER A 20 -7.09 8.96 -9.27
C SER A 20 -6.49 10.08 -8.43
N ALA A 21 -5.34 9.85 -7.79
CA ALA A 21 -4.62 10.89 -7.07
C ALA A 21 -4.16 12.03 -7.97
N LEU A 22 -3.60 11.72 -9.16
CA LEU A 22 -3.22 12.74 -10.14
C LEU A 22 -4.43 13.46 -10.74
N ILE A 23 -5.51 12.74 -11.04
CA ILE A 23 -6.78 13.34 -11.52
C ILE A 23 -7.26 14.40 -10.53
N ARG A 24 -7.37 14.06 -9.24
CA ARG A 24 -7.76 14.99 -8.17
C ARG A 24 -6.77 16.15 -8.01
N TYR A 25 -5.47 15.88 -8.13
CA TYR A 25 -4.45 16.93 -8.10
C TYR A 25 -4.67 17.96 -9.21
N PHE A 26 -4.88 17.53 -10.46
CA PHE A 26 -5.08 18.46 -11.56
C PHE A 26 -6.43 19.17 -11.48
N LEU A 27 -7.49 18.51 -11.02
CA LEU A 27 -8.78 19.15 -10.72
C LEU A 27 -8.61 20.26 -9.66
N SER A 28 -7.87 20.00 -8.58
CA SER A 28 -7.59 21.01 -7.53
C SER A 28 -6.78 22.20 -8.03
N LYS A 29 -5.98 22.01 -9.11
CA LYS A 29 -5.25 23.08 -9.80
C LYS A 29 -6.10 23.79 -10.85
N GLY A 30 -7.41 23.52 -10.91
CA GLY A 30 -8.33 24.14 -11.84
C GLY A 30 -8.13 23.72 -13.31
N LYS A 31 -7.46 22.59 -13.57
CA LYS A 31 -7.28 22.05 -14.91
C LYS A 31 -8.52 21.28 -15.34
N LYS A 32 -8.84 21.28 -16.64
CA LYS A 32 -9.81 20.35 -17.21
C LYS A 32 -9.23 18.95 -17.18
N VAL A 33 -10.00 17.97 -16.73
CA VAL A 33 -9.55 16.57 -16.63
C VAL A 33 -10.54 15.67 -17.34
N GLY A 34 -10.04 14.84 -18.24
CA GLY A 34 -10.80 13.78 -18.92
C GLY A 34 -10.00 12.50 -19.01
N GLY A 35 -10.61 11.45 -19.53
CA GLY A 35 -9.88 10.22 -19.73
C GLY A 35 -10.74 9.02 -20.10
N TYR A 36 -10.04 7.92 -20.25
CA TYR A 36 -10.59 6.61 -20.54
C TYR A 36 -10.23 5.60 -19.45
N ASP A 37 -11.16 4.70 -19.13
CA ASP A 37 -10.87 3.45 -18.44
C ASP A 37 -11.67 2.29 -19.05
N LYS A 38 -11.13 1.09 -19.01
CA LYS A 38 -11.80 -0.09 -19.58
C LYS A 38 -13.05 -0.49 -18.80
N THR A 39 -13.09 -0.22 -17.49
CA THR A 39 -14.12 -0.76 -16.59
C THR A 39 -14.73 0.33 -15.72
N PRO A 40 -16.06 0.50 -15.75
CA PRO A 40 -16.75 1.33 -14.76
C PRO A 40 -16.50 0.80 -13.36
N SER A 41 -16.25 1.69 -12.41
CA SER A 41 -16.03 1.36 -11.01
C SER A 41 -16.54 2.48 -10.10
N GLY A 42 -16.78 2.19 -8.83
CA GLY A 42 -17.15 3.22 -7.86
C GLY A 42 -16.12 4.36 -7.80
N LEU A 43 -14.83 4.06 -8.06
CA LEU A 43 -13.78 5.09 -8.10
C LEU A 43 -13.95 6.00 -9.33
N THR A 44 -14.16 5.44 -10.52
CA THR A 44 -14.34 6.26 -11.73
C THR A 44 -15.65 7.05 -11.71
N GLU A 45 -16.71 6.50 -11.13
CA GLU A 45 -17.98 7.23 -10.91
C GLU A 45 -17.78 8.42 -9.96
N GLN A 46 -17.02 8.21 -8.87
CA GLN A 46 -16.69 9.28 -7.95
C GLN A 46 -15.84 10.37 -8.61
N LEU A 47 -14.84 10.01 -9.43
CA LEU A 47 -14.02 10.98 -10.18
C LEU A 47 -14.85 11.79 -11.17
N ASN A 48 -15.84 11.17 -11.83
CA ASN A 48 -16.79 11.88 -12.70
C ASN A 48 -17.64 12.86 -11.88
N TYR A 49 -18.10 12.46 -10.68
CA TYR A 49 -18.82 13.37 -9.77
C TYR A 49 -17.93 14.54 -9.29
N GLU A 50 -16.63 14.30 -9.10
CA GLU A 50 -15.64 15.31 -8.71
C GLU A 50 -15.28 16.27 -9.87
N GLY A 51 -15.73 16.00 -11.11
CA GLY A 51 -15.56 16.89 -12.26
C GLY A 51 -14.64 16.39 -13.37
N ALA A 52 -14.17 15.14 -13.31
CA ALA A 52 -13.50 14.51 -14.45
C ALA A 52 -14.52 14.07 -15.51
N ALA A 53 -14.09 13.94 -16.78
CA ALA A 53 -14.90 13.43 -17.87
C ALA A 53 -14.33 12.08 -18.34
N ILE A 54 -14.71 10.97 -17.66
CA ILE A 54 -14.19 9.63 -17.94
C ILE A 54 -15.23 8.82 -18.72
N HIS A 55 -14.81 8.24 -19.85
CA HIS A 55 -15.59 7.29 -20.63
C HIS A 55 -14.96 5.89 -20.62
N TYR A 56 -15.66 4.88 -21.20
CA TYR A 56 -15.31 3.46 -21.04
C TYR A 56 -15.15 2.69 -22.34
N GLU A 57 -15.15 3.39 -23.48
CA GLU A 57 -14.93 2.79 -24.79
C GLU A 57 -13.62 3.34 -25.38
N ASP A 58 -12.76 2.45 -25.90
CA ASP A 58 -11.55 2.84 -26.64
C ASP A 58 -11.95 3.38 -28.01
N ASN A 59 -12.27 4.68 -28.06
CA ASN A 59 -12.77 5.33 -29.26
C ASN A 59 -12.33 6.81 -29.30
N VAL A 60 -11.51 7.15 -30.29
CA VAL A 60 -10.98 8.50 -30.51
C VAL A 60 -12.08 9.56 -30.67
N ASP A 61 -13.23 9.19 -31.23
CA ASP A 61 -14.36 10.11 -31.42
C ASP A 61 -15.04 10.52 -30.08
N LEU A 62 -14.73 9.82 -28.97
CA LEU A 62 -15.22 10.16 -27.64
C LEU A 62 -14.32 11.12 -26.88
N ILE A 63 -13.15 11.47 -27.44
CA ILE A 63 -12.25 12.45 -26.83
C ILE A 63 -12.93 13.83 -26.91
N PRO A 64 -13.26 14.49 -25.78
CA PRO A 64 -13.92 15.79 -25.82
C PRO A 64 -13.01 16.86 -26.42
N ASP A 65 -13.62 17.88 -27.11
CA ASP A 65 -12.92 18.97 -27.76
C ASP A 65 -11.91 19.72 -26.88
N ASP A 66 -12.16 19.75 -25.56
CA ASP A 66 -11.29 20.38 -24.58
C ASP A 66 -9.87 19.75 -24.52
N PHE A 67 -9.70 18.52 -25.02
CA PHE A 67 -8.45 17.76 -24.98
C PHE A 67 -7.78 17.58 -26.35
N THR A 68 -8.23 18.29 -27.37
CA THR A 68 -7.74 18.14 -28.74
C THR A 68 -6.60 19.12 -29.13
N ASP A 69 -6.25 20.06 -28.27
CA ASP A 69 -5.13 21.00 -28.49
C ASP A 69 -3.82 20.45 -27.89
N PRO A 70 -2.85 19.98 -28.72
CA PRO A 70 -1.59 19.41 -28.23
C PRO A 70 -0.69 20.43 -27.50
N ALA A 71 -0.88 21.71 -27.72
CA ALA A 71 -0.10 22.75 -27.04
C ALA A 71 -0.55 22.98 -25.58
N LYS A 72 -1.76 22.54 -25.23
CA LYS A 72 -2.39 22.80 -23.92
C LYS A 72 -2.76 21.55 -23.15
N THR A 73 -2.70 20.37 -23.77
CA THR A 73 -3.12 19.09 -23.19
C THR A 73 -1.93 18.21 -22.90
N LEU A 74 -1.82 17.79 -21.64
CA LEU A 74 -0.93 16.70 -21.23
C LEU A 74 -1.73 15.38 -21.26
N VAL A 75 -1.14 14.34 -21.84
CA VAL A 75 -1.71 12.98 -21.79
C VAL A 75 -0.92 12.13 -20.81
N VAL A 76 -1.63 11.51 -19.88
CA VAL A 76 -1.03 10.66 -18.82
C VAL A 76 -1.54 9.23 -18.99
N TYR A 77 -0.64 8.25 -19.02
CA TYR A 77 -1.04 6.85 -19.15
C TYR A 77 -0.37 5.95 -18.12
N THR A 78 -0.97 4.77 -17.90
CA THR A 78 -0.43 3.71 -17.05
C THR A 78 0.11 2.55 -17.91
N PRO A 79 1.16 1.83 -17.46
CA PRO A 79 1.69 0.65 -18.17
C PRO A 79 0.68 -0.48 -18.38
N ALA A 80 -0.44 -0.48 -17.64
CA ALA A 80 -1.51 -1.48 -17.80
C ALA A 80 -2.31 -1.31 -19.12
N VAL A 81 -2.18 -0.17 -19.80
CA VAL A 81 -2.85 0.10 -21.08
C VAL A 81 -2.01 -0.50 -22.22
N PRO A 82 -2.61 -1.28 -23.13
CA PRO A 82 -1.91 -1.85 -24.28
C PRO A 82 -1.29 -0.77 -25.17
N GLU A 83 -0.16 -1.08 -25.79
CA GLU A 83 0.56 -0.15 -26.68
C GLU A 83 -0.25 0.21 -27.95
N ASP A 84 -1.15 -0.68 -28.38
CA ASP A 84 -2.03 -0.54 -29.55
C ASP A 84 -3.38 0.12 -29.23
N HIS A 85 -3.57 0.63 -27.99
CA HIS A 85 -4.77 1.38 -27.60
C HIS A 85 -5.00 2.57 -28.52
N SER A 86 -6.20 2.70 -29.10
CA SER A 86 -6.45 3.64 -30.20
C SER A 86 -6.29 5.10 -29.80
N GLU A 87 -6.79 5.52 -28.63
CA GLU A 87 -6.61 6.88 -28.14
C GLU A 87 -5.15 7.18 -27.79
N LEU A 88 -4.41 6.22 -27.20
CA LEU A 88 -2.99 6.41 -26.91
C LEU A 88 -2.17 6.57 -28.20
N CYS A 89 -2.49 5.78 -29.23
CA CYS A 89 -1.90 5.91 -30.56
C CYS A 89 -2.24 7.25 -31.22
N TYR A 90 -3.50 7.69 -31.09
CA TYR A 90 -3.94 9.00 -31.58
C TYR A 90 -3.12 10.14 -30.97
N PHE A 91 -3.01 10.18 -29.64
CA PHE A 91 -2.27 11.24 -28.97
C PHE A 91 -0.78 11.22 -29.32
N ARG A 92 -0.14 10.04 -29.38
CA ARG A 92 1.24 9.89 -29.82
C ARG A 92 1.47 10.35 -31.26
N GLY A 93 0.52 10.06 -32.16
CA GLY A 93 0.59 10.40 -33.57
C GLY A 93 0.33 11.88 -33.90
N ASN A 94 -0.32 12.63 -33.01
CA ASN A 94 -0.75 14.00 -33.24
C ASN A 94 0.02 15.06 -32.44
N GLY A 95 1.23 14.73 -31.95
CA GLY A 95 2.16 15.68 -31.34
C GLY A 95 1.85 16.10 -29.91
N PHE A 96 1.02 15.35 -29.18
CA PHE A 96 0.76 15.58 -27.76
C PHE A 96 1.97 15.18 -26.90
N GLU A 97 2.18 15.87 -25.80
CA GLU A 97 3.09 15.37 -24.75
C GLU A 97 2.41 14.21 -24.01
N VAL A 98 2.95 13.01 -24.18
CA VAL A 98 2.43 11.78 -23.57
C VAL A 98 3.40 11.28 -22.52
N MET A 99 2.98 11.24 -21.26
CA MET A 99 3.83 10.86 -20.13
C MET A 99 3.28 9.65 -19.38
N LYS A 100 4.15 8.75 -18.94
CA LYS A 100 3.80 7.76 -17.91
C LYS A 100 3.46 8.48 -16.60
N ARG A 101 2.49 7.93 -15.83
CA ARG A 101 2.11 8.43 -14.49
C ARG A 101 3.34 8.76 -13.62
N ALA A 102 4.30 7.85 -13.56
CA ALA A 102 5.51 8.01 -12.75
C ALA A 102 6.35 9.23 -13.16
N ARG A 103 6.42 9.54 -14.47
CA ARG A 103 7.14 10.73 -14.95
C ARG A 103 6.44 12.02 -14.50
N VAL A 104 5.11 12.05 -14.52
CA VAL A 104 4.34 13.21 -14.01
C VAL A 104 4.61 13.43 -12.52
N LEU A 105 4.66 12.36 -11.70
CA LEU A 105 5.05 12.44 -10.29
C LEU A 105 6.50 12.93 -10.15
N GLY A 106 7.40 12.52 -11.04
CA GLY A 106 8.79 13.01 -11.08
C GLY A 106 8.88 14.52 -11.33
N GLU A 107 8.07 15.06 -12.22
CA GLU A 107 8.00 16.50 -12.47
C GLU A 107 7.44 17.25 -11.23
N ILE A 108 6.41 16.70 -10.58
CA ILE A 108 5.83 17.27 -9.35
C ILE A 108 6.88 17.28 -8.23
N THR A 109 7.61 16.17 -8.03
CA THR A 109 8.67 16.08 -7.00
C THR A 109 9.89 16.95 -7.31
N GLY A 110 10.13 17.22 -8.59
CA GLY A 110 11.22 18.10 -9.01
C GLY A 110 11.07 19.54 -8.51
N CYS A 111 9.85 19.98 -8.28
CA CYS A 111 9.52 21.32 -7.77
C CYS A 111 9.38 21.37 -6.23
N ASN A 112 9.29 20.23 -5.55
CA ASN A 112 8.99 20.09 -4.13
C ASN A 112 10.09 19.29 -3.41
N ARG A 113 10.02 19.20 -2.08
CA ARG A 113 10.83 18.25 -1.31
C ARG A 113 10.12 16.89 -1.24
N GLY A 114 10.48 15.97 -2.15
CA GLY A 114 9.89 14.64 -2.23
C GLY A 114 10.35 13.71 -1.10
N LEU A 115 9.41 13.19 -0.31
CA LEU A 115 9.63 12.12 0.66
C LEU A 115 9.16 10.81 0.03
N CYS A 116 10.08 10.04 -0.53
CA CYS A 116 9.79 8.89 -1.38
C CYS A 116 9.96 7.59 -0.61
N VAL A 117 8.89 6.79 -0.50
CA VAL A 117 8.92 5.49 0.19
C VAL A 117 8.92 4.37 -0.85
N ALA A 118 10.06 3.68 -0.99
CA ALA A 118 10.29 2.56 -1.89
C ALA A 118 10.42 1.24 -1.11
N GLY A 119 10.25 0.12 -1.82
CA GLY A 119 10.47 -1.22 -1.29
C GLY A 119 9.45 -2.23 -1.79
N THR A 120 9.80 -3.51 -1.82
CA THR A 120 8.91 -4.59 -2.25
C THR A 120 7.65 -4.65 -1.38
N HIS A 121 7.81 -4.47 -0.07
CA HIS A 121 6.73 -4.50 0.92
C HIS A 121 6.74 -3.25 1.81
N GLY A 122 5.59 -2.91 2.40
CA GLY A 122 5.48 -1.82 3.37
C GLY A 122 5.32 -0.41 2.80
N LYS A 123 5.48 -0.19 1.49
CA LYS A 123 5.38 1.13 0.83
C LYS A 123 4.13 1.91 1.21
N THR A 124 2.96 1.34 0.92
CA THR A 124 1.66 2.02 1.12
C THR A 124 1.43 2.37 2.59
N THR A 125 1.73 1.43 3.50
CA THR A 125 1.53 1.66 4.93
C THR A 125 2.49 2.72 5.45
N THR A 126 3.79 2.63 5.12
CA THR A 126 4.79 3.60 5.58
C THR A 126 4.54 4.98 5.01
N SER A 127 4.28 5.13 3.70
CA SER A 127 3.96 6.43 3.09
C SER A 127 2.68 7.03 3.68
N SER A 128 1.67 6.22 3.97
CA SER A 128 0.44 6.65 4.63
C SER A 128 0.69 7.13 6.06
N MET A 129 1.53 6.43 6.84
CA MET A 129 1.93 6.85 8.19
C MET A 129 2.69 8.19 8.14
N VAL A 130 3.69 8.32 7.25
CA VAL A 130 4.44 9.57 7.06
C VAL A 130 3.50 10.73 6.74
N ALA A 131 2.60 10.51 5.76
CA ALA A 131 1.65 11.54 5.35
C ALA A 131 0.71 11.94 6.50
N HIS A 132 0.23 10.97 7.29
CA HIS A 132 -0.63 11.24 8.44
C HIS A 132 0.12 11.99 9.54
N LEU A 133 1.34 11.58 9.91
CA LEU A 133 2.15 12.26 10.92
C LEU A 133 2.42 13.71 10.55
N LEU A 134 2.83 13.96 9.30
CA LEU A 134 3.07 15.32 8.81
C LEU A 134 1.77 16.15 8.78
N LYS A 135 0.67 15.56 8.29
CA LYS A 135 -0.63 16.24 8.16
C LYS A 135 -1.25 16.62 9.51
N GLN A 136 -1.03 15.80 10.55
CA GLN A 136 -1.49 16.05 11.92
C GLN A 136 -0.52 16.96 12.72
N SER A 137 0.59 17.35 12.13
CA SER A 137 1.58 18.23 12.78
C SER A 137 1.54 19.65 12.22
N HIS A 138 2.31 20.53 12.85
CA HIS A 138 2.51 21.91 12.38
C HIS A 138 3.24 21.97 11.01
N VAL A 139 3.92 20.88 10.59
CA VAL A 139 4.73 20.82 9.36
C VAL A 139 3.87 20.72 8.11
N ASP A 140 2.79 19.92 8.16
CA ASP A 140 1.90 19.64 7.02
C ASP A 140 2.61 19.00 5.80
N CYS A 141 1.86 18.49 4.83
CA CYS A 141 2.42 17.95 3.58
C CYS A 141 1.38 17.83 2.47
N ASN A 142 1.88 17.67 1.23
CA ASN A 142 1.15 17.05 0.15
C ASN A 142 1.44 15.54 0.16
N ALA A 143 0.53 14.69 -0.35
CA ALA A 143 0.76 13.26 -0.44
C ALA A 143 0.03 12.63 -1.62
N PHE A 144 0.75 11.73 -2.33
CA PHE A 144 0.21 10.84 -3.37
C PHE A 144 0.40 9.41 -2.88
N LEU A 145 -0.69 8.77 -2.43
CA LEU A 145 -0.67 7.48 -1.77
C LEU A 145 -1.16 6.35 -2.70
N GLY A 146 -0.66 5.16 -2.46
CA GLY A 146 -1.07 3.94 -3.18
C GLY A 146 -2.39 3.34 -2.68
N GLY A 147 -3.03 3.91 -1.66
CA GLY A 147 -4.30 3.49 -1.11
C GLY A 147 -5.09 4.63 -0.51
N ILE A 148 -6.41 4.46 -0.37
CA ILE A 148 -7.28 5.43 0.29
C ILE A 148 -7.04 5.36 1.80
N LEU A 149 -6.56 6.45 2.39
CA LEU A 149 -6.31 6.56 3.82
C LEU A 149 -7.62 6.89 4.54
N LYS A 150 -8.01 6.04 5.48
CA LYS A 150 -9.31 6.12 6.20
C LYS A 150 -9.50 7.44 6.93
N ASN A 151 -8.44 7.99 7.51
CA ASN A 151 -8.46 9.26 8.22
C ASN A 151 -8.98 10.44 7.36
N TYR A 152 -8.81 10.38 6.04
CA TYR A 152 -9.11 11.49 5.12
C TYR A 152 -10.04 11.08 3.98
N ASP A 153 -10.39 9.81 3.89
CA ASP A 153 -11.18 9.23 2.80
C ASP A 153 -10.61 9.56 1.41
N SER A 154 -9.29 9.64 1.31
CA SER A 154 -8.58 10.06 0.09
C SER A 154 -7.20 9.40 -0.01
N ASN A 155 -6.70 9.29 -1.23
CA ASN A 155 -5.32 8.94 -1.55
C ASN A 155 -4.49 10.15 -2.01
N LEU A 156 -5.09 11.35 -1.98
CA LEU A 156 -4.44 12.63 -2.22
C LEU A 156 -4.64 13.54 -1.01
N MET A 157 -3.56 14.14 -0.54
CA MET A 157 -3.60 15.24 0.42
C MET A 157 -2.86 16.43 -0.18
N LEU A 158 -3.37 17.64 0.06
CA LEU A 158 -2.78 18.89 -0.42
C LEU A 158 -2.52 19.83 0.74
N SER A 159 -1.47 20.63 0.62
CA SER A 159 -1.09 21.68 1.56
C SER A 159 -0.88 22.98 0.83
N ASP A 160 -1.35 24.07 1.41
CA ASP A 160 -1.10 25.42 0.91
C ASP A 160 0.14 26.06 1.55
N LYS A 161 0.76 25.41 2.55
CA LYS A 161 1.86 25.96 3.35
C LYS A 161 3.15 25.13 3.31
N SER A 162 3.07 23.85 2.93
CA SER A 162 4.22 22.93 2.93
C SER A 162 4.63 22.54 1.52
N ASP A 163 5.93 22.52 1.26
CA ASP A 163 6.54 21.99 0.04
C ASP A 163 6.92 20.52 0.15
N LEU A 164 6.70 19.89 1.32
CA LEU A 164 6.90 18.46 1.47
C LEU A 164 5.84 17.69 0.69
N THR A 165 6.28 16.68 -0.06
CA THR A 165 5.39 15.82 -0.84
C THR A 165 5.73 14.37 -0.60
N VAL A 166 4.84 13.64 0.09
CA VAL A 166 4.99 12.20 0.35
C VAL A 166 4.54 11.42 -0.88
N ILE A 167 5.37 10.50 -1.34
CA ILE A 167 5.10 9.70 -2.53
C ILE A 167 5.45 8.23 -2.27
N GLU A 168 4.52 7.35 -2.64
CA GLU A 168 4.82 5.94 -2.77
C GLU A 168 5.63 5.71 -4.05
N ALA A 169 6.89 5.34 -3.88
CA ALA A 169 7.87 5.14 -4.95
C ALA A 169 7.80 3.69 -5.45
N ASP A 170 7.02 3.49 -6.51
CA ASP A 170 6.71 2.19 -7.09
C ASP A 170 7.89 1.68 -7.92
N GLU A 171 8.44 0.50 -7.57
CA GLU A 171 9.52 -0.16 -8.29
C GLU A 171 9.05 -0.85 -9.57
N PHE A 172 7.75 -1.15 -9.70
CA PHE A 172 7.21 -1.76 -10.91
C PHE A 172 7.58 -0.95 -12.16
N ASP A 173 8.06 -1.62 -13.22
CA ASP A 173 8.52 -1.00 -14.47
C ASP A 173 9.57 0.12 -14.25
N ARG A 174 10.35 0.05 -13.16
CA ARG A 174 11.33 1.07 -12.76
C ARG A 174 10.74 2.48 -12.63
N SER A 175 9.45 2.57 -12.31
CA SER A 175 8.71 3.83 -12.21
C SER A 175 9.34 4.81 -11.22
N PHE A 176 9.94 4.33 -10.13
CA PHE A 176 10.60 5.17 -9.13
C PHE A 176 11.87 5.87 -9.63
N HIS A 177 12.46 5.46 -10.78
CA HIS A 177 13.60 6.15 -11.39
C HIS A 177 13.27 7.54 -11.94
N TRP A 178 12.00 7.86 -12.13
CA TRP A 178 11.59 9.20 -12.55
C TRP A 178 11.53 10.21 -11.41
N LEU A 179 11.52 9.74 -10.16
CA LEU A 179 11.40 10.59 -8.98
C LEU A 179 12.72 11.31 -8.69
N LYS A 180 12.60 12.45 -7.99
CA LYS A 180 13.73 13.27 -7.50
C LYS A 180 13.62 13.39 -5.97
N PRO A 181 13.99 12.34 -5.20
CA PRO A 181 13.79 12.33 -3.76
C PRO A 181 14.64 13.40 -3.06
N TYR A 182 13.99 14.17 -2.16
CA TYR A 182 14.70 14.89 -1.11
C TYR A 182 15.12 13.91 -0.01
N MET A 183 14.19 13.11 0.47
CA MET A 183 14.48 11.98 1.35
C MET A 183 13.87 10.70 0.78
N ALA A 184 14.55 9.58 0.98
CA ALA A 184 14.04 8.27 0.57
C ALA A 184 14.04 7.29 1.74
N VAL A 185 13.02 6.42 1.77
CA VAL A 185 12.98 5.24 2.62
C VAL A 185 13.02 4.01 1.74
N ILE A 186 13.83 3.00 2.12
CA ILE A 186 13.77 1.65 1.53
C ILE A 186 13.33 0.69 2.62
N THR A 187 12.11 0.12 2.44
CA THR A 187 11.48 -0.77 3.44
C THR A 187 11.82 -2.24 3.23
N ALA A 188 12.02 -2.66 2.00
CA ALA A 188 12.38 -4.02 1.58
C ALA A 188 12.97 -3.99 0.17
N ALA A 189 13.76 -5.01 -0.20
CA ALA A 189 14.27 -5.19 -1.57
C ALA A 189 14.34 -6.68 -1.92
N ASP A 190 13.35 -7.45 -1.48
CA ASP A 190 13.22 -8.86 -1.85
C ASP A 190 12.82 -8.93 -3.32
N PRO A 191 13.46 -9.80 -4.12
CA PRO A 191 13.21 -9.86 -5.55
C PRO A 191 11.74 -10.13 -5.89
N ASP A 192 11.16 -9.24 -6.67
CA ASP A 192 9.80 -9.33 -7.20
C ASP A 192 9.79 -8.85 -8.67
N HIS A 193 8.70 -9.04 -9.39
CA HIS A 193 8.55 -8.60 -10.77
C HIS A 193 9.67 -9.07 -11.71
N LEU A 194 10.10 -10.34 -11.53
CA LEU A 194 11.22 -10.90 -12.32
C LEU A 194 10.90 -11.05 -13.81
N ASP A 195 9.63 -11.02 -14.19
CA ASP A 195 9.15 -10.89 -15.57
C ASP A 195 9.63 -9.58 -16.23
N ILE A 196 9.78 -8.51 -15.43
CA ILE A 196 10.26 -7.18 -15.87
C ILE A 196 11.77 -7.02 -15.67
N TYR A 197 12.26 -7.46 -14.51
CA TYR A 197 13.67 -7.27 -14.14
C TYR A 197 14.61 -8.33 -14.70
N GLY A 198 14.11 -9.52 -14.98
CA GLY A 198 14.86 -10.66 -15.49
C GLY A 198 15.63 -11.42 -14.41
N THR A 199 16.38 -10.73 -13.54
CA THR A 199 17.18 -11.35 -12.47
C THR A 199 17.07 -10.63 -11.15
N PRO A 200 17.31 -11.32 -10.00
CA PRO A 200 17.37 -10.68 -8.68
C PRO A 200 18.45 -9.59 -8.58
N GLU A 201 19.56 -9.74 -9.32
CA GLU A 201 20.64 -8.76 -9.39
C GLU A 201 20.15 -7.46 -10.03
N ALA A 202 19.50 -7.54 -11.20
CA ALA A 202 18.96 -6.38 -11.89
C ALA A 202 17.88 -5.67 -11.05
N TYR A 203 17.10 -6.42 -10.24
CA TYR A 203 16.15 -5.85 -9.29
C TYR A 203 16.88 -5.02 -8.22
N ARG A 204 17.93 -5.57 -7.58
CA ARG A 204 18.75 -4.85 -6.59
C ARG A 204 19.45 -3.62 -7.17
N GLU A 205 20.06 -3.76 -8.36
CA GLU A 205 20.70 -2.64 -9.06
C GLU A 205 19.72 -1.47 -9.32
N SER A 206 18.46 -1.77 -9.53
CA SER A 206 17.39 -0.76 -9.69
C SER A 206 17.22 0.06 -8.42
N PHE A 207 17.24 -0.57 -7.23
CA PHE A 207 17.21 0.14 -5.95
C PHE A 207 18.50 0.93 -5.70
N GLU A 208 19.66 0.37 -6.06
CA GLU A 208 20.95 1.10 -5.96
C GLU A 208 20.92 2.36 -6.84
N HIS A 209 20.38 2.24 -8.07
CA HIS A 209 20.20 3.41 -8.93
C HIS A 209 19.23 4.42 -8.31
N PHE A 210 18.09 3.97 -7.73
CA PHE A 210 17.15 4.87 -7.06
C PHE A 210 17.83 5.67 -5.93
N THR A 211 18.75 5.06 -5.16
CA THR A 211 19.49 5.79 -4.12
C THR A 211 20.37 6.91 -4.67
N SER A 212 20.85 6.78 -5.91
CA SER A 212 21.67 7.82 -6.56
C SER A 212 20.88 9.06 -7.00
N LEU A 213 19.55 8.96 -7.00
CA LEU A 213 18.65 10.06 -7.37
C LEU A 213 18.34 10.99 -6.19
N ILE A 214 18.75 10.62 -4.97
CA ILE A 214 18.53 11.44 -3.78
C ILE A 214 19.37 12.72 -3.86
N ARG A 215 18.74 13.84 -3.58
CA ARG A 215 19.38 15.16 -3.63
C ARG A 215 20.49 15.28 -2.59
N PRO A 216 21.59 16.04 -2.87
CA PRO A 216 22.72 16.20 -1.96
C PRO A 216 22.37 16.73 -0.57
N ASP A 217 21.30 17.53 -0.45
CA ASP A 217 20.81 18.10 0.81
C ASP A 217 19.84 17.16 1.57
N GLY A 218 19.64 15.94 1.08
CA GLY A 218 18.67 14.99 1.59
C GLY A 218 19.24 13.86 2.44
N CYS A 219 18.43 12.81 2.61
CA CYS A 219 18.88 11.59 3.27
C CYS A 219 18.26 10.31 2.71
N LEU A 220 18.95 9.20 2.90
CA LEU A 220 18.45 7.84 2.77
C LEU A 220 18.21 7.25 4.16
N LEU A 221 17.03 6.71 4.40
CA LEU A 221 16.70 5.86 5.52
C LEU A 221 16.46 4.44 5.00
N MET A 222 17.31 3.49 5.34
CA MET A 222 17.24 2.12 4.82
C MET A 222 17.10 1.12 5.95
N LYS A 223 16.17 0.19 5.79
CA LYS A 223 16.02 -0.92 6.75
C LYS A 223 17.35 -1.69 6.84
N GLN A 224 17.78 -1.95 8.05
CA GLN A 224 18.94 -2.80 8.33
C GLN A 224 18.67 -4.21 7.77
N SER A 225 19.58 -4.91 7.27
CA SER A 225 19.42 -6.24 6.64
C SER A 225 19.00 -6.25 5.15
N ILE A 226 18.74 -5.12 4.51
CA ILE A 226 18.49 -5.10 3.07
C ILE A 226 19.81 -5.27 2.32
N ASN A 227 19.83 -6.21 1.37
CA ASN A 227 21.00 -6.45 0.51
C ASN A 227 20.99 -5.49 -0.71
N VAL A 228 21.15 -4.20 -0.45
CA VAL A 228 21.31 -3.13 -1.44
C VAL A 228 22.49 -2.28 -1.02
N THR A 229 23.40 -2.00 -1.94
CA THR A 229 24.56 -1.11 -1.72
C THR A 229 24.19 0.31 -2.20
N PRO A 230 23.93 1.27 -1.30
CA PRO A 230 23.51 2.60 -1.72
C PRO A 230 24.59 3.33 -2.56
N ARG A 231 24.15 3.99 -3.64
CA ARG A 231 25.02 4.85 -4.50
C ARG A 231 24.70 6.31 -4.22
N LEU A 232 25.08 6.80 -3.04
CA LEU A 232 24.73 8.16 -2.59
C LEU A 232 25.61 9.22 -3.23
N GLN A 233 25.00 10.38 -3.54
CA GLN A 233 25.73 11.58 -3.91
C GLN A 233 26.43 12.17 -2.66
N GLU A 234 27.49 12.96 -2.89
CA GLU A 234 28.16 13.69 -1.81
C GLU A 234 27.17 14.64 -1.10
N GLY A 235 27.17 14.62 0.24
CA GLY A 235 26.28 15.42 1.07
C GLY A 235 24.98 14.71 1.51
N VAL A 236 24.59 13.60 0.87
CA VAL A 236 23.43 12.81 1.30
C VAL A 236 23.74 12.11 2.61
N LYS A 237 22.88 12.29 3.62
CA LYS A 237 22.98 11.59 4.90
C LYS A 237 22.42 10.16 4.75
N PHE A 238 23.04 9.22 5.44
CA PHE A 238 22.60 7.84 5.45
C PHE A 238 22.26 7.37 6.87
N TYR A 239 21.07 6.83 7.04
CA TYR A 239 20.58 6.26 8.29
C TYR A 239 20.05 4.84 8.07
N THR A 240 20.22 4.02 9.10
CA THR A 240 19.65 2.67 9.15
C THR A 240 18.53 2.59 10.18
N TYR A 241 17.55 1.71 9.95
CA TYR A 241 16.48 1.47 10.91
C TYR A 241 16.10 0.00 11.02
N THR A 242 15.45 -0.36 12.12
CA THR A 242 14.83 -1.67 12.33
C THR A 242 13.56 -1.55 13.18
N GLY A 243 12.69 -2.55 13.14
CA GLY A 243 11.46 -2.59 13.92
C GLY A 243 11.74 -2.73 15.41
N ALA A 244 12.07 -3.93 15.86
CA ALA A 244 12.42 -4.16 17.26
C ALA A 244 13.91 -4.47 17.38
N PHE A 245 14.58 -3.83 18.34
CA PHE A 245 15.98 -4.04 18.63
C PHE A 245 16.14 -4.47 20.09
N ASP A 246 16.56 -5.71 20.31
CA ASP A 246 17.03 -6.17 21.61
C ASP A 246 18.55 -6.35 21.52
N ALA A 247 19.29 -5.51 22.26
CA ALA A 247 20.75 -5.59 22.33
C ALA A 247 21.27 -6.95 22.83
N LYS A 248 20.40 -7.75 23.49
CA LYS A 248 20.74 -9.11 23.96
C LYS A 248 20.65 -10.18 22.88
N GLU A 249 19.83 -9.98 21.85
CA GLU A 249 19.71 -10.92 20.73
C GLU A 249 20.87 -10.83 19.72
N LEU A 250 21.63 -9.75 19.72
CA LEU A 250 22.84 -9.59 18.88
C LEU A 250 23.89 -10.68 19.10
N SER A 251 23.88 -11.35 20.26
CA SER A 251 24.85 -12.40 20.57
C SER A 251 24.57 -13.75 19.92
N THR A 252 23.38 -13.96 19.34
CA THR A 252 22.91 -15.25 18.77
C THR A 252 22.83 -15.30 17.26
N PHE A 253 22.85 -14.16 16.58
CA PHE A 253 22.88 -14.12 15.10
C PHE A 253 24.30 -13.84 14.60
N ASN A 254 24.95 -14.88 14.08
CA ASN A 254 26.17 -14.76 13.24
C ASN A 254 25.87 -14.04 11.93
N PHE A 255 25.54 -12.76 11.98
CA PHE A 255 25.49 -11.92 10.79
C PHE A 255 26.84 -11.24 10.60
N GLN A 256 27.67 -11.81 9.71
CA GLN A 256 28.86 -11.18 9.16
C GLN A 256 28.42 -10.08 8.16
N LEU A 257 27.74 -9.05 8.63
CA LEU A 257 27.67 -7.75 7.95
C LEU A 257 28.01 -6.70 9.01
N SER A 258 29.10 -6.02 8.79
CA SER A 258 29.71 -4.98 9.63
C SER A 258 28.83 -3.70 9.64
N THR A 259 27.68 -3.76 10.26
CA THR A 259 26.85 -2.58 10.52
C THR A 259 26.60 -2.50 12.00
N GLY A 260 27.02 -1.39 12.62
CA GLY A 260 26.77 -1.07 14.02
C GLY A 260 25.30 -1.09 14.39
N SER A 261 24.98 -0.65 15.58
CA SER A 261 23.57 -0.47 16.03
C SER A 261 22.80 0.38 14.99
N PRO A 262 21.52 0.05 14.72
CA PRO A 262 20.67 0.87 13.86
C PRO A 262 20.56 2.28 14.42
N ASP A 263 20.42 3.29 13.55
CA ASP A 263 20.23 4.68 13.97
C ASP A 263 18.85 4.89 14.57
N PHE A 264 17.82 4.24 14.01
CA PHE A 264 16.44 4.33 14.48
C PHE A 264 15.86 2.94 14.75
N TYR A 265 15.17 2.76 15.90
CA TYR A 265 14.58 1.48 16.25
C TYR A 265 13.47 1.61 17.28
N ALA A 266 12.70 0.52 17.46
CA ALA A 266 11.74 0.36 18.54
C ALA A 266 12.34 -0.50 19.66
N GLU A 267 12.07 -0.15 20.89
CA GLU A 267 12.33 -0.97 22.07
C GLU A 267 11.14 -1.01 23.01
N ASN A 268 11.18 -1.85 24.04
CA ASN A 268 10.07 -2.02 25.00
C ASN A 268 8.73 -2.30 24.33
N VAL A 269 8.72 -3.15 23.29
CA VAL A 269 7.51 -3.53 22.55
C VAL A 269 6.58 -4.31 23.47
N ARG A 270 5.32 -3.87 23.54
CA ARG A 270 4.24 -4.50 24.31
C ARG A 270 3.06 -4.77 23.40
N ILE A 271 2.65 -6.05 23.31
CA ILE A 271 1.56 -6.53 22.45
C ILE A 271 0.52 -7.23 23.30
N GLY A 272 -0.75 -6.88 23.15
CA GLY A 272 -1.87 -7.55 23.82
C GLY A 272 -3.11 -6.67 23.93
N GLY A 273 -4.25 -7.29 24.21
CA GLY A 273 -5.51 -6.58 24.39
C GLY A 273 -5.99 -5.81 23.14
N GLY A 274 -5.52 -6.21 21.96
CA GLY A 274 -5.85 -5.50 20.72
C GLY A 274 -5.01 -4.25 20.48
N GLU A 275 -3.90 -4.06 21.18
CA GLU A 275 -3.04 -2.87 21.11
C GLU A 275 -1.55 -3.25 21.03
N ILE A 276 -0.76 -2.35 20.44
CA ILE A 276 0.70 -2.41 20.42
C ILE A 276 1.24 -1.06 20.88
N PHE A 277 2.16 -1.12 21.84
CA PHE A 277 2.94 0.03 22.29
C PHE A 277 4.43 -0.24 22.14
N PHE A 278 5.21 0.79 21.89
CA PHE A 278 6.67 0.71 21.85
C PHE A 278 7.31 2.07 22.19
N ASP A 279 8.59 2.06 22.53
CA ASP A 279 9.40 3.26 22.63
C ASP A 279 10.20 3.43 21.34
N PHE A 280 10.15 4.61 20.72
CA PHE A 280 10.99 4.97 19.57
C PHE A 280 12.31 5.55 20.05
N VAL A 281 13.41 5.09 19.47
CA VAL A 281 14.76 5.57 19.73
C VAL A 281 15.42 5.97 18.42
N GLY A 282 16.09 7.12 18.43
CA GLY A 282 16.87 7.62 17.30
C GLY A 282 18.03 8.50 17.79
N PRO A 283 18.87 8.99 16.88
CA PRO A 283 19.91 9.95 17.23
C PRO A 283 19.29 11.15 17.95
N ASP A 284 19.76 11.40 19.17
CA ASP A 284 19.35 12.54 20.03
C ASP A 284 17.84 12.58 20.37
N VAL A 285 17.10 11.47 20.20
CA VAL A 285 15.67 11.40 20.52
C VAL A 285 15.26 10.04 21.09
N ARG A 286 14.38 10.11 22.08
CA ARG A 286 13.65 8.98 22.63
C ARG A 286 12.22 9.40 22.87
N ILE A 287 11.26 8.68 22.30
CA ILE A 287 9.82 8.94 22.46
C ILE A 287 9.20 7.69 23.08
N PRO A 288 8.89 7.69 24.38
CA PRO A 288 8.30 6.53 25.05
C PRO A 288 6.82 6.39 24.78
N ASP A 289 6.30 5.17 24.96
CA ASP A 289 4.87 4.86 24.95
C ASP A 289 4.12 5.31 23.68
N ILE A 290 4.67 5.02 22.52
CA ILE A 290 3.98 5.23 21.25
C ILE A 290 2.94 4.13 21.07
N GLN A 291 1.66 4.51 20.97
CA GLN A 291 0.57 3.61 20.59
C GLN A 291 0.51 3.51 19.07
N LEU A 292 0.44 2.28 18.58
CA LEU A 292 0.31 2.00 17.14
C LEU A 292 -1.17 1.92 16.76
N GLY A 293 -1.68 2.90 16.03
CA GLY A 293 -3.10 3.01 15.68
C GLY A 293 -3.63 1.82 14.86
N VAL A 294 -2.78 1.23 13.99
CA VAL A 294 -3.06 -0.06 13.33
C VAL A 294 -2.10 -1.11 13.91
N PRO A 295 -2.53 -1.86 14.96
CA PRO A 295 -1.67 -2.71 15.76
C PRO A 295 -1.36 -4.03 15.07
N VAL A 296 -0.47 -4.01 14.10
CA VAL A 296 0.12 -5.18 13.42
C VAL A 296 1.61 -5.17 13.65
N LYS A 297 2.21 -6.32 13.96
CA LYS A 297 3.63 -6.41 14.31
C LYS A 297 4.56 -5.81 13.25
N VAL A 298 4.30 -6.06 11.97
CA VAL A 298 5.07 -5.46 10.86
C VAL A 298 4.97 -3.93 10.84
N ASN A 299 3.90 -3.36 11.39
CA ASN A 299 3.72 -1.91 11.48
C ASN A 299 4.59 -1.25 12.54
N ILE A 300 5.21 -1.99 13.44
CA ILE A 300 6.25 -1.43 14.33
C ILE A 300 7.41 -0.91 13.47
N GLU A 301 7.88 -1.72 12.52
CA GLU A 301 8.96 -1.38 11.62
C GLU A 301 8.57 -0.26 10.66
N ASN A 302 7.38 -0.34 10.05
CA ASN A 302 6.83 0.73 9.21
C ASN A 302 6.69 2.04 10.01
N GLY A 303 6.28 1.95 11.29
CA GLY A 303 6.15 3.06 12.21
C GLY A 303 7.48 3.70 12.56
N VAL A 304 8.52 2.89 12.83
CA VAL A 304 9.89 3.42 13.07
C VAL A 304 10.36 4.24 11.87
N ALA A 305 10.20 3.71 10.65
CA ALA A 305 10.59 4.44 9.43
C ALA A 305 9.79 5.74 9.26
N ALA A 306 8.48 5.69 9.50
CA ALA A 306 7.61 6.85 9.38
C ALA A 306 7.92 7.93 10.43
N ILE A 307 8.13 7.53 11.68
CA ILE A 307 8.50 8.44 12.79
C ILE A 307 9.86 9.06 12.53
N ALA A 308 10.86 8.27 12.09
CA ALA A 308 12.18 8.79 11.77
C ALA A 308 12.09 9.87 10.68
N LEU A 309 11.33 9.63 9.62
CA LEU A 309 11.15 10.59 8.54
C LEU A 309 10.41 11.85 9.02
N ALA A 310 9.36 11.70 9.84
CA ALA A 310 8.64 12.82 10.44
C ALA A 310 9.54 13.64 11.38
N TRP A 311 10.29 12.99 12.26
CA TRP A 311 11.26 13.62 13.16
C TRP A 311 12.34 14.41 12.41
N LEU A 312 12.93 13.83 11.36
CA LEU A 312 13.92 14.49 10.52
C LEU A 312 13.37 15.72 9.78
N ASN A 313 12.04 15.83 9.66
CA ASN A 313 11.36 17.01 9.12
C ASN A 313 10.78 17.93 10.19
N GLY A 314 11.13 17.76 11.46
CA GLY A 314 10.83 18.69 12.55
C GLY A 314 9.50 18.45 13.27
N VAL A 315 8.83 17.31 13.08
CA VAL A 315 7.62 16.97 13.84
C VAL A 315 8.01 16.69 15.30
N THR A 316 7.28 17.27 16.24
CA THR A 316 7.57 17.13 17.67
C THR A 316 7.20 15.75 18.23
N PRO A 317 7.80 15.31 19.36
CA PRO A 317 7.44 14.05 20.01
C PRO A 317 5.95 13.92 20.35
N GLU A 318 5.32 15.01 20.79
CA GLU A 318 3.89 15.05 21.15
C GLU A 318 3.01 14.86 19.91
N GLU A 319 3.34 15.54 18.81
CA GLU A 319 2.64 15.37 17.53
C GLU A 319 2.82 13.96 16.96
N ILE A 320 4.02 13.38 17.08
CA ILE A 320 4.30 11.99 16.68
C ILE A 320 3.44 11.01 17.49
N LYS A 321 3.38 11.13 18.81
CA LYS A 321 2.54 10.27 19.67
C LYS A 321 1.07 10.37 19.28
N HIS A 322 0.56 11.59 19.11
CA HIS A 322 -0.82 11.82 18.68
C HIS A 322 -1.10 11.23 17.30
N GLY A 323 -0.25 11.52 16.32
CA GLY A 323 -0.40 11.03 14.96
C GLY A 323 -0.35 9.52 14.87
N MET A 324 0.59 8.86 15.57
CA MET A 324 0.67 7.40 15.59
C MET A 324 -0.57 6.75 16.22
N ALA A 325 -1.09 7.29 17.31
CA ALA A 325 -2.27 6.77 17.99
C ALA A 325 -3.57 6.94 17.16
N THR A 326 -3.66 8.03 16.37
CA THR A 326 -4.83 8.34 15.55
C THR A 326 -4.78 7.77 14.14
N PHE A 327 -3.68 7.14 13.73
CA PHE A 327 -3.54 6.55 12.41
C PHE A 327 -4.50 5.38 12.22
N ALA A 328 -5.42 5.49 11.27
CA ALA A 328 -6.45 4.48 10.99
C ALA A 328 -6.09 3.51 9.84
N GLY A 329 -4.97 3.76 9.16
CA GLY A 329 -4.48 2.93 8.07
C GLY A 329 -5.17 3.16 6.71
N PRO A 330 -4.57 2.63 5.64
CA PRO A 330 -5.23 2.52 4.34
C PRO A 330 -6.38 1.52 4.43
N ARG A 331 -7.42 1.73 3.63
CA ARG A 331 -8.51 0.76 3.48
C ARG A 331 -7.94 -0.60 3.08
N ARG A 332 -8.52 -1.68 3.61
CA ARG A 332 -8.15 -3.07 3.32
C ARG A 332 -6.68 -3.46 3.66
N ARG A 333 -6.03 -2.77 4.57
CA ARG A 333 -4.70 -3.14 5.09
C ARG A 333 -4.81 -3.31 6.60
N PHE A 334 -5.13 -4.53 7.03
CA PHE A 334 -5.44 -4.88 8.41
C PHE A 334 -6.49 -3.92 9.01
N ASP A 335 -7.60 -3.81 8.29
CA ASP A 335 -8.61 -2.79 8.49
C ASP A 335 -9.65 -3.24 9.51
N PHE A 336 -9.70 -2.58 10.66
CA PHE A 336 -10.68 -2.87 11.70
C PHE A 336 -12.03 -2.26 11.34
N HIS A 337 -13.03 -3.13 11.11
CA HIS A 337 -14.43 -2.78 10.89
C HIS A 337 -15.27 -2.85 12.16
N LEU A 338 -14.93 -3.80 13.08
CA LEU A 338 -15.46 -3.90 14.43
C LEU A 338 -14.32 -4.17 15.41
N LYS A 339 -14.34 -3.48 16.56
CA LYS A 339 -13.40 -3.69 17.66
C LYS A 339 -14.17 -3.61 18.97
N LYS A 340 -14.96 -4.66 19.29
CA LYS A 340 -15.72 -4.81 20.52
C LYS A 340 -15.09 -5.89 21.41
N GLU A 341 -15.46 -5.92 22.68
CA GLU A 341 -14.96 -6.92 23.63
C GLU A 341 -15.27 -8.36 23.16
N ASN A 342 -16.50 -8.60 22.69
CA ASN A 342 -17.00 -9.91 22.29
C ASN A 342 -16.81 -10.26 20.81
N ILE A 343 -16.53 -9.27 19.92
CA ILE A 343 -16.36 -9.50 18.49
C ILE A 343 -15.39 -8.50 17.87
N VAL A 344 -14.49 -9.01 17.04
CA VAL A 344 -13.58 -8.22 16.22
C VAL A 344 -13.75 -8.63 14.76
N LEU A 345 -13.83 -7.67 13.86
CA LEU A 345 -13.85 -7.90 12.41
C LEU A 345 -12.70 -7.11 11.77
N ILE A 346 -11.82 -7.83 11.07
CA ILE A 346 -10.68 -7.28 10.35
C ILE A 346 -10.80 -7.67 8.88
N ASP A 347 -10.57 -6.73 7.98
CA ASP A 347 -10.41 -6.96 6.53
C ASP A 347 -8.95 -6.72 6.13
N ASP A 348 -8.37 -7.66 5.36
CA ASP A 348 -7.01 -7.51 4.86
C ASP A 348 -6.91 -7.92 3.38
N TYR A 349 -6.15 -7.15 2.64
CA TYR A 349 -5.91 -7.38 1.20
C TYR A 349 -4.93 -8.53 0.93
N ALA A 350 -4.38 -9.15 1.96
CA ALA A 350 -3.42 -10.23 1.84
C ALA A 350 -3.91 -11.32 0.88
N HIS A 351 -3.13 -11.60 -0.16
CA HIS A 351 -3.49 -12.48 -1.25
C HIS A 351 -2.33 -13.35 -1.74
N HIS A 352 -1.18 -13.26 -1.08
CA HIS A 352 -0.03 -14.14 -1.21
C HIS A 352 0.14 -14.96 0.08
N PRO A 353 0.63 -16.22 0.04
CA PRO A 353 0.77 -17.05 1.23
C PRO A 353 1.57 -16.39 2.37
N ALA A 354 2.66 -15.71 2.05
CA ALA A 354 3.48 -15.03 3.05
C ALA A 354 2.72 -13.88 3.75
N GLU A 355 1.94 -13.09 2.99
CA GLU A 355 1.10 -12.02 3.54
C GLU A 355 -0.01 -12.59 4.42
N LEU A 356 -0.68 -13.64 3.93
CA LEU A 356 -1.74 -14.33 4.66
C LEU A 356 -1.22 -14.90 5.98
N LYS A 357 -0.06 -15.57 5.96
CA LYS A 357 0.60 -16.06 7.17
C LYS A 357 0.91 -14.94 8.16
N ALA A 358 1.46 -13.83 7.68
CA ALA A 358 1.80 -12.69 8.52
C ALA A 358 0.54 -12.06 9.15
N SER A 359 -0.54 -11.93 8.38
CA SER A 359 -1.82 -11.42 8.86
C SER A 359 -2.42 -12.32 9.94
N ILE A 360 -2.51 -13.64 9.70
CA ILE A 360 -3.04 -14.61 10.66
C ILE A 360 -2.23 -14.61 11.96
N LEU A 361 -0.90 -14.68 11.89
CA LEU A 361 -0.04 -14.68 13.06
C LEU A 361 -0.17 -13.36 13.85
N SER A 362 -0.29 -12.23 13.19
CA SER A 362 -0.50 -10.94 13.85
C SER A 362 -1.82 -10.90 14.61
N VAL A 363 -2.91 -11.41 14.01
CA VAL A 363 -4.21 -11.50 14.69
C VAL A 363 -4.15 -12.41 15.91
N LYS A 364 -3.52 -13.58 15.79
CA LYS A 364 -3.39 -14.53 16.90
C LYS A 364 -2.53 -14.01 18.05
N GLU A 365 -1.48 -13.23 17.76
CA GLU A 365 -0.65 -12.59 18.78
C GLU A 365 -1.41 -11.44 19.47
N LEU A 366 -2.12 -10.63 18.70
CA LEU A 366 -2.88 -9.48 19.19
C LEU A 366 -4.07 -9.87 20.07
N TYR A 367 -4.72 -10.98 19.74
CA TYR A 367 -5.88 -11.53 20.44
C TYR A 367 -5.62 -12.92 20.98
N ALA A 368 -4.48 -13.09 21.67
CA ALA A 368 -4.08 -14.39 22.23
C ALA A 368 -5.18 -15.00 23.12
N GLY A 369 -5.49 -16.27 22.88
CA GLY A 369 -6.52 -17.02 23.60
C GLY A 369 -7.96 -16.85 23.06
N ARG A 370 -8.18 -16.02 22.03
CA ARG A 370 -9.47 -15.92 21.34
C ARG A 370 -9.48 -16.77 20.05
N LYS A 371 -10.65 -17.32 19.72
CA LYS A 371 -10.86 -18.09 18.46
C LYS A 371 -10.76 -17.16 17.26
N VAL A 372 -9.86 -17.48 16.31
CA VAL A 372 -9.67 -16.75 15.06
C VAL A 372 -10.30 -17.54 13.92
N THR A 373 -11.39 -17.00 13.35
CA THR A 373 -12.06 -17.53 12.15
C THR A 373 -11.60 -16.76 10.93
N GLY A 374 -10.93 -17.43 10.00
CA GLY A 374 -10.53 -16.84 8.72
C GLY A 374 -11.58 -17.06 7.63
N ILE A 375 -11.95 -16.00 6.92
CA ILE A 375 -12.78 -16.07 5.71
C ILE A 375 -11.88 -15.69 4.54
N PHE A 376 -11.50 -16.66 3.71
CA PHE A 376 -10.51 -16.44 2.64
C PHE A 376 -11.11 -16.64 1.25
N GLN A 377 -10.88 -15.66 0.36
CA GLN A 377 -11.17 -15.78 -1.06
C GLN A 377 -9.86 -15.84 -1.86
N PRO A 378 -9.50 -16.98 -2.45
CA PRO A 378 -8.34 -17.07 -3.34
C PRO A 378 -8.51 -16.15 -4.55
N HIS A 379 -7.42 -15.56 -5.01
CA HIS A 379 -7.40 -14.62 -6.14
C HIS A 379 -6.52 -15.19 -7.25
N LEU A 380 -7.05 -15.31 -8.47
CA LEU A 380 -6.45 -15.88 -9.68
C LEU A 380 -6.31 -17.43 -9.64
N TYR A 381 -6.63 -18.06 -10.76
CA TYR A 381 -6.44 -19.52 -10.91
C TYR A 381 -4.97 -19.90 -10.95
N THR A 382 -4.13 -19.14 -11.66
CA THR A 382 -2.70 -19.38 -11.75
C THR A 382 -2.04 -19.35 -10.38
N ARG A 383 -2.29 -18.32 -9.60
CA ARG A 383 -1.75 -18.19 -8.23
C ARG A 383 -2.24 -19.29 -7.30
N THR A 384 -3.52 -19.64 -7.39
CA THR A 384 -4.10 -20.74 -6.59
C THR A 384 -3.42 -22.06 -6.92
N ARG A 385 -3.20 -22.38 -8.19
CA ARG A 385 -2.48 -23.58 -8.62
C ARG A 385 -1.05 -23.61 -8.11
N ASP A 386 -0.31 -22.51 -8.29
CA ASP A 386 1.13 -22.47 -8.06
C ASP A 386 1.47 -22.46 -6.55
N PHE A 387 0.60 -21.92 -5.70
CA PHE A 387 0.82 -21.76 -4.27
C PHE A 387 -0.19 -22.51 -3.38
N ALA A 388 -0.90 -23.52 -3.90
CA ALA A 388 -1.94 -24.24 -3.14
C ALA A 388 -1.43 -24.79 -1.78
N ALA A 389 -0.24 -25.40 -1.77
CA ALA A 389 0.36 -25.96 -0.54
C ALA A 389 0.73 -24.88 0.48
N ASP A 390 1.30 -23.75 0.00
CA ASP A 390 1.70 -22.65 0.87
C ASP A 390 0.48 -21.90 1.43
N PHE A 391 -0.59 -21.76 0.66
CA PHE A 391 -1.89 -21.26 1.14
C PHE A 391 -2.44 -22.19 2.22
N ALA A 392 -2.46 -23.49 1.98
CA ALA A 392 -2.97 -24.47 2.94
C ALA A 392 -2.16 -24.45 4.25
N ALA A 393 -0.83 -24.35 4.17
CA ALA A 393 0.04 -24.22 5.34
C ALA A 393 -0.26 -22.95 6.14
N SER A 394 -0.48 -21.82 5.47
CA SER A 394 -0.82 -20.55 6.11
C SER A 394 -2.21 -20.59 6.77
N LEU A 395 -3.22 -21.10 6.06
CA LEU A 395 -4.60 -21.22 6.56
C LEU A 395 -4.73 -22.24 7.69
N SER A 396 -3.86 -23.23 7.74
CA SER A 396 -3.80 -24.20 8.85
C SER A 396 -3.37 -23.61 10.19
N LEU A 397 -2.95 -22.34 10.24
CA LEU A 397 -2.67 -21.58 11.46
C LEU A 397 -3.94 -21.01 12.12
N LEU A 398 -5.06 -20.97 11.41
CA LEU A 398 -6.36 -20.53 11.94
C LEU A 398 -6.94 -21.53 12.94
N ASP A 399 -7.94 -21.09 13.70
CA ASP A 399 -8.75 -22.00 14.55
C ASP A 399 -9.98 -22.49 13.79
N GLU A 400 -10.50 -21.70 12.86
CA GLU A 400 -11.58 -22.04 11.93
C GLU A 400 -11.35 -21.40 10.56
N LEU A 401 -11.74 -22.10 9.48
CA LEU A 401 -11.64 -21.61 8.10
C LEU A 401 -12.98 -21.68 7.37
N ILE A 402 -13.39 -20.57 6.78
CA ILE A 402 -14.41 -20.49 5.75
C ILE A 402 -13.71 -20.14 4.43
N LEU A 403 -13.56 -21.10 3.54
CA LEU A 403 -12.92 -20.90 2.23
C LEU A 403 -13.98 -20.65 1.16
N LEU A 404 -13.78 -19.62 0.35
CA LEU A 404 -14.66 -19.24 -0.74
C LEU A 404 -14.13 -19.73 -2.10
N ASP A 405 -14.98 -19.64 -3.14
CA ASP A 405 -14.57 -19.87 -4.52
C ASP A 405 -13.50 -18.85 -4.96
N ILE A 406 -12.67 -19.28 -5.94
CA ILE A 406 -11.63 -18.44 -6.52
C ILE A 406 -12.27 -17.21 -7.20
N TYR A 407 -11.76 -16.02 -6.92
CA TYR A 407 -12.04 -14.83 -7.71
C TYR A 407 -11.13 -14.79 -8.94
N PRO A 408 -11.68 -14.94 -10.16
CA PRO A 408 -10.88 -15.10 -11.37
C PRO A 408 -10.20 -13.81 -11.84
N ALA A 409 -10.71 -12.62 -11.43
CA ALA A 409 -10.37 -11.32 -12.00
C ALA A 409 -10.51 -11.34 -13.54
N ARG A 410 -9.38 -11.44 -14.26
CA ARG A 410 -9.33 -11.46 -15.73
C ARG A 410 -8.86 -12.79 -16.31
N GLU A 411 -8.65 -13.80 -15.47
CA GLU A 411 -8.22 -15.13 -15.92
C GLU A 411 -9.41 -16.00 -16.30
N GLU A 412 -9.20 -16.84 -17.32
CA GLU A 412 -10.12 -17.92 -17.66
C GLU A 412 -9.92 -19.11 -16.71
N PRO A 413 -10.98 -19.88 -16.40
CA PRO A 413 -10.87 -21.04 -15.54
C PRO A 413 -9.86 -22.08 -16.06
N ILE A 414 -8.99 -22.55 -15.17
CA ILE A 414 -8.03 -23.61 -15.47
C ILE A 414 -8.62 -24.95 -15.06
N PRO A 415 -8.74 -25.95 -15.96
CA PRO A 415 -9.28 -27.25 -15.63
C PRO A 415 -8.61 -27.90 -14.42
N GLY A 416 -9.41 -28.33 -13.44
CA GLY A 416 -8.92 -28.95 -12.20
C GLY A 416 -8.42 -27.99 -11.12
N VAL A 417 -8.42 -26.67 -11.38
CA VAL A 417 -8.02 -25.65 -10.40
C VAL A 417 -9.25 -25.00 -9.79
N THR A 418 -9.54 -25.36 -8.55
CA THR A 418 -10.61 -24.77 -7.73
C THR A 418 -10.11 -24.58 -6.30
N SER A 419 -10.87 -23.91 -5.45
CA SER A 419 -10.52 -23.77 -4.02
C SER A 419 -10.43 -25.12 -3.29
N GLN A 420 -10.97 -26.20 -3.87
CA GLN A 420 -10.90 -27.55 -3.33
C GLN A 420 -9.45 -28.02 -3.13
N ILE A 421 -8.52 -27.65 -4.03
CA ILE A 421 -7.11 -28.06 -3.92
C ILE A 421 -6.42 -27.47 -2.68
N ILE A 422 -6.82 -26.28 -2.25
CA ILE A 422 -6.36 -25.67 -0.98
C ILE A 422 -7.08 -26.37 0.18
N PHE A 423 -8.41 -26.51 0.08
CA PHE A 423 -9.24 -27.09 1.13
C PHE A 423 -8.78 -28.47 1.57
N ASP A 424 -8.46 -29.35 0.61
CA ASP A 424 -8.02 -30.73 0.88
C ASP A 424 -6.67 -30.75 1.62
N ALA A 425 -5.80 -29.79 1.38
CA ALA A 425 -4.47 -29.71 1.98
C ALA A 425 -4.44 -28.98 3.35
N VAL A 426 -5.49 -28.23 3.72
CA VAL A 426 -5.60 -27.57 5.03
C VAL A 426 -5.81 -28.62 6.12
N THR A 427 -5.07 -28.51 7.24
CA THR A 427 -5.01 -29.55 8.28
C THR A 427 -5.91 -29.32 9.49
N ILE A 428 -6.49 -28.12 9.67
CA ILE A 428 -7.42 -27.87 10.78
C ILE A 428 -8.73 -28.62 10.59
N ALA A 429 -9.37 -29.01 11.68
CA ALA A 429 -10.61 -29.80 11.66
C ALA A 429 -11.85 -28.93 11.35
N ASP A 430 -11.87 -27.69 11.90
CA ASP A 430 -12.99 -26.77 11.74
C ASP A 430 -12.80 -25.97 10.45
N LYS A 431 -13.23 -26.55 9.33
CA LYS A 431 -13.12 -25.91 8.01
C LYS A 431 -14.31 -26.24 7.13
N ARG A 432 -14.68 -25.28 6.28
CA ARG A 432 -15.72 -25.44 5.28
C ARG A 432 -15.37 -24.74 3.97
N LEU A 433 -15.80 -25.29 2.86
CA LEU A 433 -15.74 -24.69 1.54
C LEU A 433 -17.17 -24.36 1.12
N ILE A 434 -17.43 -23.10 0.84
CA ILE A 434 -18.76 -22.59 0.48
C ILE A 434 -18.67 -21.65 -0.72
N ARG A 435 -19.80 -21.44 -1.40
CA ARG A 435 -19.90 -20.40 -2.42
C ARG A 435 -20.02 -19.04 -1.74
N LYS A 436 -19.55 -17.99 -2.42
CA LYS A 436 -19.58 -16.62 -1.90
C LYS A 436 -21.00 -16.16 -1.49
N GLU A 437 -22.01 -16.58 -2.23
CA GLU A 437 -23.42 -16.24 -2.00
C GLU A 437 -23.97 -16.81 -0.69
N GLU A 438 -23.36 -17.89 -0.18
CA GLU A 438 -23.78 -18.57 1.05
C GLU A 438 -23.17 -17.95 2.32
N LEU A 439 -22.15 -17.06 2.15
CA LEU A 439 -21.35 -16.54 3.28
C LEU A 439 -22.20 -15.83 4.33
N LEU A 440 -23.13 -14.98 3.93
CA LEU A 440 -23.92 -14.19 4.88
C LEU A 440 -24.83 -15.06 5.74
N ASP A 441 -25.41 -16.12 5.17
CA ASP A 441 -26.25 -17.08 5.90
C ASP A 441 -25.40 -17.88 6.90
N VAL A 442 -24.20 -18.32 6.51
CA VAL A 442 -23.26 -19.01 7.38
C VAL A 442 -22.82 -18.12 8.54
N VAL A 443 -22.42 -16.87 8.26
CA VAL A 443 -22.02 -15.92 9.31
C VAL A 443 -23.17 -15.60 10.24
N ALA A 444 -24.41 -15.47 9.74
CA ALA A 444 -25.59 -15.22 10.57
C ALA A 444 -25.91 -16.38 11.49
N ALA A 445 -25.79 -17.63 10.99
CA ALA A 445 -26.02 -18.83 11.78
C ALA A 445 -24.99 -19.02 12.90
N GLU A 446 -23.74 -18.58 12.68
CA GLU A 446 -22.63 -18.78 13.60
C GLU A 446 -22.23 -17.55 14.39
N ALA A 447 -22.92 -16.43 14.22
CA ALA A 447 -22.56 -15.15 14.84
C ALA A 447 -22.28 -15.27 16.36
N GLY A 448 -23.01 -16.13 17.07
CA GLY A 448 -22.79 -16.38 18.50
C GLY A 448 -21.44 -17.00 18.87
N ASN A 449 -20.82 -17.75 17.96
CA ASN A 449 -19.58 -18.51 18.16
C ASN A 449 -18.33 -17.81 17.62
N LEU A 450 -18.51 -16.72 16.84
CA LEU A 450 -17.42 -15.95 16.25
C LEU A 450 -16.86 -14.95 17.26
N GLU A 451 -15.53 -14.90 17.44
CA GLU A 451 -14.86 -13.98 18.37
C GLU A 451 -13.97 -12.98 17.62
N VAL A 452 -13.06 -13.49 16.76
CA VAL A 452 -12.21 -12.68 15.90
C VAL A 452 -12.35 -13.19 14.48
N VAL A 453 -12.90 -12.36 13.61
CA VAL A 453 -13.13 -12.69 12.19
C VAL A 453 -12.12 -11.92 11.36
N LEU A 454 -11.31 -12.67 10.58
CA LEU A 454 -10.35 -12.12 9.63
C LEU A 454 -10.83 -12.44 8.20
N MET A 455 -11.33 -11.44 7.49
CA MET A 455 -11.68 -11.53 6.07
C MET A 455 -10.46 -11.19 5.23
N VAL A 456 -10.09 -12.08 4.30
CA VAL A 456 -8.82 -11.94 3.56
C VAL A 456 -8.99 -12.24 2.08
N GLY A 457 -8.38 -11.41 1.23
CA GLY A 457 -8.32 -11.61 -0.21
C GLY A 457 -8.35 -10.33 -1.03
N ALA A 458 -7.78 -10.37 -2.23
CA ALA A 458 -7.73 -9.23 -3.16
C ALA A 458 -8.93 -9.15 -4.12
N GLY A 459 -9.88 -10.09 -3.99
CA GLY A 459 -11.05 -10.18 -4.85
C GLY A 459 -12.25 -9.38 -4.33
N ASN A 460 -13.42 -9.71 -4.87
CA ASN A 460 -14.68 -9.07 -4.53
C ASN A 460 -15.27 -9.49 -3.16
N ILE A 461 -14.49 -10.15 -2.33
CA ILE A 461 -14.80 -10.40 -0.91
C ILE A 461 -15.04 -9.08 -0.16
N GLU A 462 -14.41 -8.00 -0.59
CA GLU A 462 -14.59 -6.66 0.00
C GLU A 462 -16.06 -6.22 0.03
N LEU A 463 -16.87 -6.62 -0.96
CA LEU A 463 -18.28 -6.28 -1.03
C LEU A 463 -19.11 -6.96 0.08
N LEU A 464 -18.55 -7.97 0.74
CA LEU A 464 -19.20 -8.69 1.83
C LEU A 464 -18.78 -8.18 3.21
N VAL A 465 -17.78 -7.32 3.31
CA VAL A 465 -17.27 -6.81 4.61
C VAL A 465 -18.34 -6.03 5.36
N ASP A 466 -18.98 -5.07 4.71
CA ASP A 466 -20.06 -4.30 5.33
C ASP A 466 -21.31 -5.14 5.67
N PRO A 467 -21.82 -6.03 4.80
CA PRO A 467 -22.88 -6.98 5.16
C PRO A 467 -22.52 -7.87 6.36
N VAL A 468 -21.30 -8.44 6.39
CA VAL A 468 -20.81 -9.23 7.54
C VAL A 468 -20.74 -8.38 8.80
N LYS A 469 -20.21 -7.15 8.70
CA LYS A 469 -20.21 -6.19 9.81
C LYS A 469 -21.60 -5.97 10.38
N GLN A 470 -22.59 -5.75 9.53
CA GLN A 470 -23.99 -5.52 9.97
C GLN A 470 -24.60 -6.72 10.71
N ILE A 471 -24.21 -7.94 10.35
CA ILE A 471 -24.65 -9.15 11.06
C ILE A 471 -23.96 -9.23 12.42
N LEU A 472 -22.63 -9.06 12.46
CA LEU A 472 -21.82 -9.21 13.67
C LEU A 472 -22.01 -8.05 14.67
N ASP A 473 -22.33 -6.86 14.19
CA ASP A 473 -22.55 -5.66 15.02
C ASP A 473 -23.78 -5.78 15.93
N LYS A 474 -24.75 -6.65 15.55
CA LYS A 474 -25.95 -6.98 16.32
C LYS A 474 -25.69 -7.99 17.44
N LYS A 475 -24.48 -8.55 17.53
CA LYS A 475 -24.09 -9.45 18.59
C LYS A 475 -23.94 -8.65 19.88
N GLU A 476 -24.81 -8.94 20.86
CA GLU A 476 -24.77 -8.39 22.23
C GLU A 476 -23.66 -9.02 23.07
#